data_1861d6518285b00e05d5a8e3ede85252
#
_entry.id   1861d6518285b00e05d5a8e3ede85252
#
_cell.length_a   1.000
_cell.length_b   1.000
_cell.length_c   1.000
_cell.angle_alpha   90.00
_cell.angle_beta   90.00
_cell.angle_gamma   90.00
#
_symmetry.space_group_name_H-M   'P 1'
#
loop_
_entity.id
_entity.type
_entity.pdbx_description
1 polymer ?
#
loop_
_entity_poly.entity_id
_entity_poly.type
_entity_poly.pdbx_seq_one_letter_code
_entity_poly.pdbx_strand_id
1 'polypeptide(L)'
;MARIATLSRIALLLLAVPLAHAATPTQDEVVARATVLYANRLAERIIDRDERFTARVRAIAEVLIGQARRDYPETAGWAWEVHTTDDPDQNADCMAGGKILVSKAYVERLQLNDDELAMLLAHEIEHAALHHNLKEYEAAIRLEPAWLKRPFIELEYAVDNDRTLMGKLAETNYAQEEEADREGLRLAWRAGWPAERLCGYFRKMMRASDWPRRSKADYPSPVQRWRAAQAVAADLQKK
;
A
#
# COMPACT_ATOMS: atom_id res chain seq x y z
N MET A 1 -4.18 -9.73 78.34
CA MET A 1 -4.84 -9.08 77.23
C MET A 1 -4.06 -9.46 75.98
N ALA A 2 -4.52 -10.44 75.21
CA ALA A 2 -3.86 -10.94 74.02
C ALA A 2 -4.51 -10.29 72.78
N ARG A 3 -3.74 -9.59 71.98
CA ARG A 3 -4.17 -9.02 70.66
C ARG A 3 -4.00 -10.08 69.58
N ILE A 4 -5.08 -10.49 68.97
CA ILE A 4 -5.13 -11.39 67.83
C ILE A 4 -4.88 -10.54 66.60
N ALA A 5 -3.76 -10.80 65.90
CA ALA A 5 -3.45 -10.20 64.61
C ALA A 5 -4.15 -10.99 63.50
N THR A 6 -5.07 -10.34 62.80
CA THR A 6 -5.77 -10.88 61.65
C THR A 6 -4.89 -10.74 60.42
N LEU A 7 -4.36 -11.84 59.93
CA LEU A 7 -3.64 -11.90 58.64
C LEU A 7 -4.65 -11.87 57.48
N SER A 8 -4.71 -10.74 56.81
CA SER A 8 -5.49 -10.59 55.57
C SER A 8 -4.76 -11.31 54.42
N ARG A 9 -5.33 -12.41 53.92
CA ARG A 9 -4.84 -13.11 52.72
C ARG A 9 -5.28 -12.33 51.47
N ILE A 10 -4.38 -11.60 50.86
CA ILE A 10 -4.58 -11.01 49.55
C ILE A 10 -4.46 -12.17 48.52
N ALA A 11 -5.59 -12.60 47.98
CA ALA A 11 -5.65 -13.53 46.88
C ALA A 11 -5.21 -12.75 45.59
N LEU A 12 -4.03 -13.07 45.12
CA LEU A 12 -3.53 -12.56 43.82
C LEU A 12 -4.31 -13.30 42.71
N LEU A 13 -5.34 -12.66 42.19
CA LEU A 13 -6.01 -13.13 40.96
C LEU A 13 -5.03 -12.96 39.79
N LEU A 14 -4.34 -14.03 39.41
CA LEU A 14 -3.66 -14.14 38.12
C LEU A 14 -4.75 -14.18 37.04
N LEU A 15 -5.08 -13.03 36.48
CA LEU A 15 -5.80 -12.94 35.21
C LEU A 15 -4.93 -13.64 34.17
N ALA A 16 -5.28 -14.88 33.85
CA ALA A 16 -4.76 -15.55 32.66
C ALA A 16 -5.23 -14.74 31.44
N VAL A 17 -4.36 -13.89 30.92
CA VAL A 17 -4.55 -13.30 29.61
C VAL A 17 -4.58 -14.48 28.65
N PRO A 18 -5.68 -14.74 27.92
CA PRO A 18 -5.69 -15.78 26.93
C PRO A 18 -4.56 -15.45 25.95
N LEU A 19 -3.62 -16.38 25.77
CA LEU A 19 -2.72 -16.37 24.61
C LEU A 19 -3.64 -16.44 23.40
N ALA A 20 -3.96 -15.28 22.81
CA ALA A 20 -4.68 -15.22 21.57
C ALA A 20 -3.84 -16.04 20.58
N HIS A 21 -4.37 -17.16 20.12
CA HIS A 21 -3.82 -17.84 18.97
C HIS A 21 -3.83 -16.80 17.85
N ALA A 22 -2.65 -16.42 17.36
CA ALA A 22 -2.55 -15.49 16.26
C ALA A 22 -3.23 -16.17 15.06
N ALA A 23 -4.43 -15.72 14.75
CA ALA A 23 -5.14 -16.10 13.53
C ALA A 23 -4.52 -15.34 12.35
N THR A 24 -4.78 -15.76 11.14
CA THR A 24 -4.52 -14.95 9.94
C THR A 24 -5.17 -13.58 10.14
N PRO A 25 -4.44 -12.47 9.91
CA PRO A 25 -5.00 -11.14 10.10
C PRO A 25 -6.23 -10.93 9.22
N THR A 26 -7.20 -10.21 9.72
CA THR A 26 -8.37 -9.76 8.96
C THR A 26 -8.07 -8.44 8.25
N GLN A 27 -8.85 -8.10 7.22
CA GLN A 27 -8.70 -6.81 6.53
C GLN A 27 -8.88 -5.63 7.51
N ASP A 28 -9.80 -5.72 8.46
CA ASP A 28 -10.03 -4.67 9.45
C ASP A 28 -8.80 -4.46 10.36
N GLU A 29 -8.14 -5.54 10.76
CA GLU A 29 -6.89 -5.46 11.53
C GLU A 29 -5.76 -4.83 10.71
N VAL A 30 -5.64 -5.18 9.42
CA VAL A 30 -4.65 -4.58 8.51
C VAL A 30 -4.94 -3.08 8.34
N VAL A 31 -6.19 -2.67 8.16
CA VAL A 31 -6.60 -1.26 8.07
C VAL A 31 -6.31 -0.50 9.37
N ALA A 32 -6.62 -1.10 10.52
CA ALA A 32 -6.35 -0.48 11.82
C ALA A 32 -4.84 -0.26 12.03
N ARG A 33 -4.02 -1.25 11.69
CA ARG A 33 -2.55 -1.14 11.76
C ARG A 33 -2.01 -0.10 10.79
N ALA A 34 -2.44 -0.12 9.53
CA ALA A 34 -2.06 0.87 8.53
C ALA A 34 -2.36 2.30 8.98
N THR A 35 -3.51 2.51 9.65
CA THR A 35 -3.87 3.83 10.19
C THR A 35 -2.86 4.32 11.24
N VAL A 36 -2.43 3.44 12.15
CA VAL A 36 -1.42 3.79 13.17
C VAL A 36 -0.06 4.06 12.53
N LEU A 37 0.38 3.19 11.62
CA LEU A 37 1.66 3.36 10.92
C LEU A 37 1.70 4.64 10.09
N TYR A 38 0.61 4.96 9.41
CA TYR A 38 0.50 6.18 8.62
C TYR A 38 0.58 7.43 9.50
N ALA A 39 -0.15 7.46 10.63
CA ALA A 39 -0.08 8.57 11.57
C ALA A 39 1.35 8.79 12.12
N ASN A 40 2.05 7.71 12.46
CA ASN A 40 3.45 7.78 12.88
C ASN A 40 4.35 8.32 11.77
N ARG A 41 4.18 7.84 10.54
CA ARG A 41 4.92 8.31 9.35
C ARG A 41 4.72 9.80 9.10
N LEU A 42 3.49 10.32 9.24
CA LEU A 42 3.20 11.73 9.11
C LEU A 42 3.85 12.58 10.23
N ALA A 43 3.90 12.06 11.46
CA ALA A 43 4.52 12.75 12.59
C ALA A 43 6.06 12.87 12.46
N GLU A 44 6.70 11.95 11.75
CA GLU A 44 8.16 11.89 11.60
C GLU A 44 8.68 12.63 10.35
N ARG A 45 7.79 13.05 9.44
CA ARG A 45 8.17 13.61 8.14
C ARG A 45 7.71 15.03 7.96
N ILE A 46 8.40 15.75 7.08
CA ILE A 46 7.91 17.04 6.57
C ILE A 46 6.88 16.75 5.49
N ILE A 47 5.63 17.11 5.75
CA ILE A 47 4.48 16.82 4.89
C ILE A 47 3.78 18.12 4.46
N ASP A 48 3.05 18.03 3.33
CA ASP A 48 2.18 19.09 2.79
C ASP A 48 2.84 20.49 2.73
N ARG A 49 4.16 20.53 2.55
CA ARG A 49 4.93 21.80 2.55
C ARG A 49 4.62 22.67 1.33
N ASP A 50 4.37 22.05 0.18
CA ASP A 50 3.98 22.73 -1.05
C ASP A 50 2.47 22.60 -1.24
N GLU A 51 1.73 23.62 -0.80
CA GLU A 51 0.26 23.64 -0.87
C GLU A 51 -0.25 23.50 -2.31
N ARG A 52 0.45 24.05 -3.30
CA ARG A 52 0.05 23.94 -4.70
C ARG A 52 0.19 22.50 -5.21
N PHE A 53 1.31 21.84 -4.88
CA PHE A 53 1.52 20.46 -5.24
C PHE A 53 0.52 19.55 -4.52
N THR A 54 0.30 19.77 -3.21
CA THR A 54 -0.66 19.02 -2.40
C THR A 54 -2.08 19.15 -2.97
N ALA A 55 -2.51 20.36 -3.33
CA ALA A 55 -3.83 20.58 -3.94
C ALA A 55 -3.97 19.84 -5.28
N ARG A 56 -2.92 19.85 -6.12
CA ARG A 56 -2.88 19.11 -7.37
C ARG A 56 -3.05 17.60 -7.16
N VAL A 57 -2.29 17.03 -6.22
CA VAL A 57 -2.37 15.58 -5.89
C VAL A 57 -3.75 15.23 -5.37
N ARG A 58 -4.29 16.01 -4.43
CA ARG A 58 -5.62 15.78 -3.84
C ARG A 58 -6.73 15.83 -4.88
N ALA A 59 -6.69 16.79 -5.80
CA ALA A 59 -7.70 16.92 -6.85
C ALA A 59 -7.76 15.67 -7.76
N ILE A 60 -6.59 15.12 -8.14
CA ILE A 60 -6.51 13.90 -8.96
C ILE A 60 -6.96 12.69 -8.12
N ALA A 61 -6.47 12.55 -6.89
CA ALA A 61 -6.81 11.45 -6.00
C ALA A 61 -8.31 11.39 -5.70
N GLU A 62 -8.97 12.53 -5.50
CA GLU A 62 -10.42 12.59 -5.21
C GLU A 62 -11.25 11.95 -6.33
N VAL A 63 -10.92 12.23 -7.59
CA VAL A 63 -11.60 11.65 -8.75
C VAL A 63 -11.38 10.14 -8.81
N LEU A 64 -10.14 9.67 -8.59
CA LEU A 64 -9.78 8.24 -8.57
C LEU A 64 -10.44 7.51 -7.40
N ILE A 65 -10.43 8.09 -6.20
CA ILE A 65 -11.11 7.55 -5.00
C ILE A 65 -12.63 7.44 -5.26
N GLY A 66 -13.21 8.46 -5.92
CA GLY A 66 -14.60 8.41 -6.33
C GLY A 66 -14.91 7.23 -7.26
N GLN A 67 -14.00 6.88 -8.17
CA GLN A 67 -14.12 5.70 -9.02
C GLN A 67 -13.88 4.41 -8.23
N ALA A 68 -12.84 4.36 -7.38
CA ALA A 68 -12.54 3.19 -6.57
C ALA A 68 -13.72 2.79 -5.66
N ARG A 69 -14.41 3.76 -5.06
CA ARG A 69 -15.63 3.51 -4.27
C ARG A 69 -16.77 2.91 -5.08
N ARG A 70 -16.85 3.15 -6.38
CA ARG A 70 -17.85 2.54 -7.28
C ARG A 70 -17.47 1.12 -7.66
N ASP A 71 -16.18 0.89 -7.91
CA ASP A 71 -15.66 -0.40 -8.37
C ASP A 71 -15.52 -1.39 -7.21
N TYR A 72 -15.19 -0.87 -6.01
CA TYR A 72 -14.93 -1.61 -4.77
C TYR A 72 -15.78 -1.03 -3.63
N PRO A 73 -17.07 -1.40 -3.49
CA PRO A 73 -18.01 -0.80 -2.53
C PRO A 73 -17.54 -0.85 -1.08
N GLU A 74 -16.73 -1.84 -0.70
CA GLU A 74 -16.13 -1.96 0.63
C GLU A 74 -15.20 -0.80 0.97
N THR A 75 -14.61 -0.15 -0.03
CA THR A 75 -13.73 1.01 0.16
C THR A 75 -14.51 2.31 0.46
N ALA A 76 -15.84 2.30 0.29
CA ALA A 76 -16.67 3.46 0.54
C ALA A 76 -16.67 3.90 2.01
N GLY A 77 -16.50 2.93 2.92
CA GLY A 77 -16.38 3.18 4.37
C GLY A 77 -14.99 3.59 4.84
N TRP A 78 -13.98 3.61 3.97
CA TRP A 78 -12.62 3.94 4.36
C TRP A 78 -12.44 5.44 4.64
N ALA A 79 -11.65 5.75 5.67
CA ALA A 79 -11.21 7.11 5.97
C ALA A 79 -10.02 7.48 5.06
N TRP A 80 -10.29 7.77 3.79
CA TRP A 80 -9.29 8.14 2.81
C TRP A 80 -8.55 9.41 3.25
N GLU A 81 -7.21 9.35 3.19
CA GLU A 81 -6.32 10.47 3.49
C GLU A 81 -5.27 10.60 2.41
N VAL A 82 -4.97 11.84 2.00
CA VAL A 82 -3.99 12.13 0.94
C VAL A 82 -3.06 13.22 1.44
N HIS A 83 -1.80 12.86 1.63
CA HIS A 83 -0.72 13.77 1.99
C HIS A 83 0.43 13.71 1.00
N THR A 84 1.24 14.76 1.02
CA THR A 84 2.46 14.86 0.20
C THR A 84 3.68 15.05 1.10
N THR A 85 4.85 14.66 0.61
CA THR A 85 6.11 14.81 1.33
C THR A 85 7.21 15.32 0.39
N ASP A 86 8.21 16.00 0.94
CA ASP A 86 9.42 16.39 0.23
C ASP A 86 10.53 15.30 0.30
N ASP A 87 10.27 14.16 0.95
CA ASP A 87 11.24 13.10 1.13
C ASP A 87 11.69 12.51 -0.23
N PRO A 88 12.97 12.63 -0.61
CA PRO A 88 13.48 12.16 -1.89
C PRO A 88 13.58 10.62 -1.99
N ASP A 89 13.62 9.91 -0.86
CA ASP A 89 13.70 8.46 -0.80
C ASP A 89 12.33 7.79 -0.86
N GLN A 90 11.26 8.60 -0.74
CA GLN A 90 9.89 8.15 -0.91
C GLN A 90 9.48 8.25 -2.38
N ASN A 91 8.62 7.33 -2.85
CA ASN A 91 7.93 7.42 -4.14
C ASN A 91 6.49 7.88 -3.95
N ALA A 92 5.57 6.96 -4.02
CA ALA A 92 4.19 7.05 -3.59
C ALA A 92 3.80 5.71 -2.97
N ASP A 93 2.82 5.73 -2.08
CA ASP A 93 2.20 4.52 -1.56
C ASP A 93 0.74 4.77 -1.16
N CYS A 94 -0.05 3.70 -1.09
CA CYS A 94 -1.38 3.69 -0.51
C CYS A 94 -1.51 2.50 0.42
N MET A 95 -1.42 2.76 1.72
CA MET A 95 -1.63 1.73 2.73
C MET A 95 -3.11 1.34 2.81
N ALA A 96 -3.39 0.16 3.36
CA ALA A 96 -4.74 -0.34 3.57
C ALA A 96 -5.64 0.71 4.27
N GLY A 97 -6.91 0.77 3.87
CA GLY A 97 -7.84 1.80 4.36
C GLY A 97 -7.68 3.16 3.69
N GLY A 98 -6.92 3.25 2.58
CA GLY A 98 -6.85 4.43 1.74
C GLY A 98 -5.94 5.54 2.28
N LYS A 99 -4.77 5.20 2.82
CA LYS A 99 -3.79 6.13 3.38
C LYS A 99 -2.70 6.42 2.34
N ILE A 100 -2.84 7.51 1.58
CA ILE A 100 -2.00 7.86 0.43
C ILE A 100 -0.92 8.88 0.83
N LEU A 101 0.34 8.58 0.51
CA LEU A 101 1.47 9.50 0.65
C LEU A 101 2.20 9.60 -0.70
N VAL A 102 2.45 10.83 -1.17
CA VAL A 102 3.11 11.07 -2.47
C VAL A 102 4.33 11.98 -2.30
N SER A 103 5.47 11.53 -2.79
CA SER A 103 6.68 12.35 -2.82
C SER A 103 6.66 13.34 -3.97
N LYS A 104 6.84 14.63 -3.65
CA LYS A 104 7.05 15.68 -4.63
C LYS A 104 8.34 15.45 -5.43
N ALA A 105 9.42 15.06 -4.74
CA ALA A 105 10.70 14.80 -5.38
C ALA A 105 10.60 13.67 -6.43
N TYR A 106 9.81 12.63 -6.17
CA TYR A 106 9.56 11.56 -7.14
C TYR A 106 8.82 12.06 -8.37
N VAL A 107 7.71 12.81 -8.17
CA VAL A 107 6.90 13.37 -9.26
C VAL A 107 7.71 14.35 -10.12
N GLU A 108 8.53 15.21 -9.50
CA GLU A 108 9.39 16.16 -10.20
C GLU A 108 10.54 15.46 -10.94
N ARG A 109 11.19 14.48 -10.34
CA ARG A 109 12.26 13.68 -10.97
C ARG A 109 11.77 13.00 -12.26
N LEU A 110 10.56 12.47 -12.25
CA LEU A 110 9.95 11.87 -13.43
C LEU A 110 9.23 12.90 -14.32
N GLN A 111 9.12 14.15 -13.88
CA GLN A 111 8.40 15.22 -14.60
C GLN A 111 6.96 14.81 -14.96
N LEU A 112 6.22 14.20 -14.00
CA LEU A 112 4.89 13.68 -14.25
C LEU A 112 3.88 14.82 -14.51
N ASN A 113 3.16 14.74 -15.62
CA ASN A 113 1.96 15.53 -15.84
C ASN A 113 0.76 14.92 -15.11
N ASP A 114 -0.45 15.50 -15.25
CA ASP A 114 -1.62 15.06 -14.49
C ASP A 114 -2.09 13.66 -14.89
N ASP A 115 -2.04 13.31 -16.17
CA ASP A 115 -2.41 11.96 -16.63
C ASP A 115 -1.45 10.90 -16.08
N GLU A 116 -0.16 11.19 -16.04
CA GLU A 116 0.88 10.29 -15.54
C GLU A 116 0.85 10.18 -14.02
N LEU A 117 0.55 11.28 -13.32
CA LEU A 117 0.33 11.28 -11.87
C LEU A 117 -0.96 10.53 -11.51
N ALA A 118 -2.01 10.64 -12.34
CA ALA A 118 -3.22 9.84 -12.16
C ALA A 118 -2.94 8.35 -12.29
N MET A 119 -2.07 7.93 -13.23
CA MET A 119 -1.66 6.53 -13.34
C MET A 119 -0.91 6.03 -12.11
N LEU A 120 0.05 6.83 -11.60
CA LEU A 120 0.76 6.51 -10.36
C LEU A 120 -0.21 6.33 -9.20
N LEU A 121 -1.09 7.31 -8.98
CA LEU A 121 -2.08 7.26 -7.89
C LEU A 121 -3.06 6.10 -8.03
N ALA A 122 -3.50 5.80 -9.25
CA ALA A 122 -4.40 4.69 -9.51
C ALA A 122 -3.73 3.33 -9.20
N HIS A 123 -2.46 3.16 -9.55
CA HIS A 123 -1.67 1.98 -9.19
C HIS A 123 -1.61 1.79 -7.67
N GLU A 124 -1.29 2.85 -6.93
CA GLU A 124 -1.24 2.79 -5.46
C GLU A 124 -2.62 2.52 -4.83
N ILE A 125 -3.67 3.13 -5.36
CA ILE A 125 -5.05 2.89 -4.90
C ILE A 125 -5.45 1.43 -5.10
N GLU A 126 -5.06 0.82 -6.23
CA GLU A 126 -5.37 -0.59 -6.50
C GLU A 126 -4.64 -1.55 -5.54
N HIS A 127 -3.42 -1.25 -5.11
CA HIS A 127 -2.79 -2.04 -4.06
C HIS A 127 -3.65 -2.13 -2.80
N ALA A 128 -4.23 -1.01 -2.37
CA ALA A 128 -5.11 -0.99 -1.21
C ALA A 128 -6.47 -1.65 -1.48
N ALA A 129 -7.12 -1.32 -2.62
CA ALA A 129 -8.45 -1.81 -2.97
C ALA A 129 -8.48 -3.32 -3.25
N LEU A 130 -7.41 -3.87 -3.82
CA LEU A 130 -7.22 -5.29 -4.05
C LEU A 130 -6.70 -6.05 -2.82
N HIS A 131 -6.51 -5.36 -1.69
CA HIS A 131 -6.05 -5.93 -0.42
C HIS A 131 -4.67 -6.60 -0.53
N HIS A 132 -3.73 -6.03 -1.29
CA HIS A 132 -2.43 -6.64 -1.54
C HIS A 132 -1.64 -6.85 -0.25
N ASN A 133 -1.71 -5.93 0.72
CA ASN A 133 -1.08 -6.12 2.02
C ASN A 133 -1.60 -7.38 2.74
N LEU A 134 -2.93 -7.57 2.81
CA LEU A 134 -3.50 -8.77 3.43
C LEU A 134 -3.07 -10.04 2.69
N LYS A 135 -3.14 -10.04 1.35
CA LYS A 135 -2.72 -11.17 0.51
C LYS A 135 -1.25 -11.53 0.72
N GLU A 136 -0.39 -10.54 0.94
CA GLU A 136 1.04 -10.74 1.24
C GLU A 136 1.23 -11.40 2.61
N TYR A 137 0.53 -10.95 3.66
CA TYR A 137 0.55 -11.61 4.98
C TYR A 137 0.02 -13.03 4.92
N GLU A 138 -1.06 -13.28 4.18
CA GLU A 138 -1.59 -14.62 3.95
C GLU A 138 -0.60 -15.51 3.21
N ALA A 139 0.11 -14.98 2.22
CA ALA A 139 1.17 -15.69 1.51
C ALA A 139 2.34 -16.03 2.43
N ALA A 140 2.79 -15.09 3.26
CA ALA A 140 3.83 -15.32 4.25
C ALA A 140 3.46 -16.44 5.25
N ILE A 141 2.22 -16.44 5.74
CA ILE A 141 1.70 -17.47 6.65
C ILE A 141 1.61 -18.83 5.94
N ARG A 142 1.18 -18.88 4.68
CA ARG A 142 1.18 -20.13 3.89
C ARG A 142 2.57 -20.72 3.71
N LEU A 143 3.56 -19.85 3.46
CA LEU A 143 4.95 -20.25 3.25
C LEU A 143 5.62 -20.68 4.57
N GLU A 144 5.27 -20.01 5.65
CA GLU A 144 5.81 -20.24 6.99
C GLU A 144 4.70 -20.21 8.06
N PRO A 145 3.99 -21.32 8.30
CA PRO A 145 2.89 -21.37 9.28
C PRO A 145 3.29 -21.02 10.73
N ALA A 146 4.59 -20.95 11.02
CA ALA A 146 5.11 -20.51 12.31
C ALA A 146 4.69 -19.05 12.65
N TRP A 147 4.38 -18.24 11.65
CA TRP A 147 3.87 -16.87 11.83
C TRP A 147 2.53 -16.82 12.57
N LEU A 148 1.69 -17.86 12.48
CA LEU A 148 0.45 -17.97 13.26
C LEU A 148 0.67 -18.04 14.78
N LYS A 149 1.91 -18.23 15.23
CA LYS A 149 2.26 -18.29 16.66
C LYS A 149 2.95 -17.01 17.15
N ARG A 150 3.11 -16.03 16.28
CA ARG A 150 3.81 -14.77 16.56
C ARG A 150 2.83 -13.60 16.51
N PRO A 151 3.11 -12.50 17.21
CA PRO A 151 2.31 -11.27 17.11
C PRO A 151 2.28 -10.75 15.66
N PHE A 152 1.13 -10.26 15.21
CA PHE A 152 0.97 -9.74 13.84
C PHE A 152 1.98 -8.62 13.51
N ILE A 153 2.31 -7.76 14.46
CA ILE A 153 3.31 -6.70 14.29
C ILE A 153 4.69 -7.23 13.87
N GLU A 154 5.06 -8.46 14.26
CA GLU A 154 6.32 -9.06 13.85
C GLU A 154 6.26 -9.53 12.39
N LEU A 155 5.14 -10.05 11.93
CA LEU A 155 4.92 -10.39 10.54
C LEU A 155 4.88 -9.13 9.67
N GLU A 156 4.16 -8.10 10.09
CA GLU A 156 4.10 -6.79 9.44
C GLU A 156 5.52 -6.19 9.23
N TYR A 157 6.38 -6.29 10.23
CA TYR A 157 7.77 -5.85 10.10
C TYR A 157 8.58 -6.77 9.17
N ALA A 158 8.37 -8.08 9.24
CA ALA A 158 9.19 -9.05 8.54
C ALA A 158 8.98 -9.05 7.02
N VAL A 159 7.76 -8.81 6.52
CA VAL A 159 7.49 -8.76 5.08
C VAL A 159 8.31 -7.68 4.37
N ASP A 160 8.64 -6.59 5.06
CA ASP A 160 9.43 -5.48 4.53
C ASP A 160 10.92 -5.55 4.87
N ASN A 161 11.32 -6.34 5.90
CA ASN A 161 12.67 -6.25 6.47
C ASN A 161 13.41 -7.59 6.57
N ASP A 162 12.72 -8.73 6.55
CA ASP A 162 13.35 -10.05 6.51
C ASP A 162 13.65 -10.46 5.07
N ARG A 163 14.91 -10.38 4.66
CA ARG A 163 15.36 -10.71 3.30
C ARG A 163 15.00 -12.13 2.86
N THR A 164 14.96 -13.08 3.81
CA THR A 164 14.61 -14.46 3.49
C THR A 164 13.13 -14.58 3.17
N LEU A 165 12.28 -13.96 3.99
CA LEU A 165 10.83 -13.92 3.76
C LEU A 165 10.50 -13.14 2.49
N MET A 166 11.10 -11.96 2.28
CA MET A 166 10.96 -11.17 1.05
C MET A 166 11.30 -11.98 -0.20
N GLY A 167 12.39 -12.76 -0.15
CA GLY A 167 12.77 -13.66 -1.24
C GLY A 167 11.73 -14.75 -1.53
N LYS A 168 11.04 -15.25 -0.51
CA LYS A 168 9.95 -16.22 -0.67
C LYS A 168 8.66 -15.61 -1.18
N LEU A 169 8.41 -14.34 -0.85
CA LEU A 169 7.23 -13.57 -1.29
C LEU A 169 7.40 -12.98 -2.69
N ALA A 170 8.59 -13.07 -3.29
CA ALA A 170 8.93 -12.39 -4.53
C ALA A 170 7.94 -12.66 -5.68
N GLU A 171 7.47 -13.91 -5.85
CA GLU A 171 6.48 -14.26 -6.87
C GLU A 171 5.11 -13.62 -6.60
N THR A 172 4.71 -13.56 -5.32
CA THR A 172 3.46 -12.91 -4.91
C THR A 172 3.52 -11.41 -5.20
N ASN A 173 4.61 -10.76 -4.80
CA ASN A 173 4.79 -9.31 -4.98
C ASN A 173 4.87 -8.96 -6.47
N TYR A 174 5.59 -9.76 -7.27
CA TYR A 174 5.63 -9.59 -8.71
C TYR A 174 4.24 -9.63 -9.36
N ALA A 175 3.41 -10.61 -8.99
CA ALA A 175 2.05 -10.73 -9.50
C ALA A 175 1.14 -9.57 -9.05
N GLN A 176 1.32 -9.06 -7.84
CA GLN A 176 0.59 -7.89 -7.32
C GLN A 176 0.94 -6.61 -8.06
N GLU A 177 2.22 -6.41 -8.42
CA GLU A 177 2.64 -5.28 -9.24
C GLU A 177 2.01 -5.30 -10.64
N GLU A 178 1.97 -6.49 -11.30
CA GLU A 178 1.31 -6.64 -12.60
C GLU A 178 -0.20 -6.42 -12.49
N GLU A 179 -0.82 -6.85 -11.40
CA GLU A 179 -2.25 -6.65 -11.12
C GLU A 179 -2.54 -5.16 -10.90
N ALA A 180 -1.77 -4.47 -10.05
CA ALA A 180 -1.92 -3.05 -9.77
C ALA A 180 -1.70 -2.16 -11.01
N ASP A 181 -0.75 -2.50 -11.86
CA ASP A 181 -0.55 -1.81 -13.15
C ASP A 181 -1.76 -1.93 -14.06
N ARG A 182 -2.27 -3.13 -14.21
CA ARG A 182 -3.39 -3.43 -15.09
C ARG A 182 -4.69 -2.82 -14.61
N GLU A 183 -5.01 -3.02 -13.33
CA GLU A 183 -6.26 -2.51 -12.76
C GLU A 183 -6.20 -1.01 -12.51
N GLY A 184 -5.04 -0.46 -12.12
CA GLY A 184 -4.82 0.99 -11.99
C GLY A 184 -5.05 1.74 -13.29
N LEU A 185 -4.55 1.19 -14.42
CA LEU A 185 -4.82 1.79 -15.74
C LEU A 185 -6.33 1.75 -16.07
N ARG A 186 -7.03 0.65 -15.73
CA ARG A 186 -8.47 0.53 -15.91
C ARG A 186 -9.25 1.47 -14.99
N LEU A 187 -8.86 1.57 -13.72
CA LEU A 187 -9.45 2.50 -12.75
C LEU A 187 -9.37 3.93 -13.26
N ALA A 188 -8.17 4.39 -13.63
CA ALA A 188 -7.96 5.74 -14.12
C ALA A 188 -8.73 6.00 -15.43
N TRP A 189 -8.78 5.02 -16.33
CA TRP A 189 -9.56 5.13 -17.56
C TRP A 189 -11.08 5.26 -17.27
N ARG A 190 -11.63 4.45 -16.37
CA ARG A 190 -13.04 4.56 -15.93
C ARG A 190 -13.34 5.90 -15.24
N ALA A 191 -12.33 6.46 -14.60
CA ALA A 191 -12.40 7.77 -13.95
C ALA A 191 -12.27 8.95 -14.96
N GLY A 192 -12.04 8.66 -16.26
CA GLY A 192 -12.09 9.64 -17.35
C GLY A 192 -10.73 10.00 -17.96
N TRP A 193 -9.61 9.40 -17.52
CA TRP A 193 -8.30 9.65 -18.12
C TRP A 193 -8.09 8.84 -19.40
N PRO A 194 -7.50 9.46 -20.47
CA PRO A 194 -7.22 8.74 -21.72
C PRO A 194 -6.16 7.66 -21.51
N ALA A 195 -6.48 6.40 -21.84
CA ALA A 195 -5.61 5.25 -21.59
C ALA A 195 -4.18 5.41 -22.20
N GLU A 196 -4.07 6.01 -23.40
CA GLU A 196 -2.78 6.26 -24.03
C GLU A 196 -1.91 7.23 -23.22
N ARG A 197 -2.51 8.25 -22.61
CA ARG A 197 -1.78 9.23 -21.80
C ARG A 197 -1.30 8.64 -20.49
N LEU A 198 -2.09 7.76 -19.88
CA LEU A 198 -1.71 7.01 -18.68
C LEU A 198 -0.43 6.18 -18.90
N CYS A 199 -0.24 5.59 -20.09
CA CYS A 199 0.97 4.87 -20.45
C CYS A 199 2.25 5.75 -20.42
N GLY A 200 2.11 7.06 -20.42
CA GLY A 200 3.21 8.02 -20.28
C GLY A 200 4.02 7.80 -18.99
N TYR A 201 3.36 7.47 -17.88
CA TYR A 201 4.01 7.14 -16.61
C TYR A 201 5.05 6.02 -16.76
N PHE A 202 4.64 4.88 -17.31
CA PHE A 202 5.54 3.74 -17.51
C PHE A 202 6.71 4.05 -18.46
N ARG A 203 6.45 4.84 -19.50
CA ARG A 203 7.50 5.29 -20.42
C ARG A 203 8.51 6.19 -19.73
N LYS A 204 8.09 7.10 -18.84
CA LYS A 204 8.98 7.97 -18.07
C LYS A 204 9.77 7.18 -17.05
N MET A 205 9.13 6.28 -16.33
CA MET A 205 9.77 5.36 -15.39
C MET A 205 10.86 4.52 -16.09
N MET A 206 10.58 3.99 -17.28
CA MET A 206 11.55 3.24 -18.09
C MET A 206 12.76 4.10 -18.50
N ARG A 207 12.56 5.39 -18.81
CA ARG A 207 13.63 6.30 -19.26
C ARG A 207 14.47 6.83 -18.10
N ALA A 208 13.86 7.10 -16.97
CA ALA A 208 14.52 7.68 -15.80
C ALA A 208 15.37 6.65 -15.04
N SER A 209 15.31 5.39 -15.43
CA SER A 209 15.80 4.33 -14.58
C SER A 209 17.29 4.12 -14.68
N ASP A 210 18.00 4.37 -13.59
CA ASP A 210 19.07 3.50 -13.10
C ASP A 210 18.52 2.11 -12.72
N TRP A 211 17.21 1.90 -12.92
CA TRP A 211 16.51 0.66 -12.65
C TRP A 211 17.01 -0.42 -13.61
N PRO A 212 17.33 -1.62 -13.13
CA PRO A 212 17.80 -2.69 -13.99
C PRO A 212 16.80 -2.93 -15.14
N ARG A 213 17.29 -2.99 -16.38
CA ARG A 213 16.46 -3.32 -17.55
C ARG A 213 15.84 -4.71 -17.48
N ARG A 214 16.25 -5.51 -16.49
CA ARG A 214 15.72 -6.83 -16.16
C ARG A 214 14.78 -6.71 -14.97
N SER A 215 13.72 -7.54 -14.94
CA SER A 215 12.89 -7.70 -13.77
C SER A 215 13.74 -8.16 -12.59
N LYS A 216 13.39 -7.70 -11.40
CA LYS A 216 13.81 -8.32 -10.15
C LYS A 216 12.91 -9.52 -9.87
N ALA A 217 13.26 -10.35 -8.90
CA ALA A 217 12.43 -11.49 -8.55
C ALA A 217 11.02 -11.07 -8.05
N ASP A 218 10.96 -9.91 -7.42
CA ASP A 218 9.79 -9.31 -6.77
C ASP A 218 9.13 -8.16 -7.57
N TYR A 219 9.69 -7.81 -8.76
CA TYR A 219 9.23 -6.63 -9.49
C TYR A 219 9.43 -6.74 -11.00
N PRO A 220 8.39 -6.51 -11.84
CA PRO A 220 8.54 -6.50 -13.30
C PRO A 220 9.48 -5.39 -13.77
N SER A 221 10.22 -5.63 -14.85
CA SER A 221 11.08 -4.59 -15.39
C SER A 221 10.25 -3.43 -15.95
N PRO A 222 10.77 -2.19 -15.92
CA PRO A 222 10.07 -1.02 -16.50
C PRO A 222 9.65 -1.21 -17.95
N VAL A 223 10.41 -1.98 -18.73
CA VAL A 223 10.07 -2.31 -20.13
C VAL A 223 8.88 -3.25 -20.21
N GLN A 224 8.79 -4.24 -19.33
CA GLN A 224 7.65 -5.15 -19.26
C GLN A 224 6.39 -4.42 -18.82
N ARG A 225 6.46 -3.60 -17.75
CA ARG A 225 5.36 -2.76 -17.27
C ARG A 225 4.83 -1.85 -18.38
N TRP A 226 5.72 -1.17 -19.12
CA TRP A 226 5.32 -0.31 -20.24
C TRP A 226 4.63 -1.08 -21.37
N ARG A 227 5.16 -2.25 -21.78
CA ARG A 227 4.53 -3.09 -22.81
C ARG A 227 3.16 -3.61 -22.37
N ALA A 228 3.03 -4.04 -21.13
CA ALA A 228 1.76 -4.50 -20.57
C ALA A 228 0.72 -3.36 -20.54
N ALA A 229 1.11 -2.16 -20.11
CA ALA A 229 0.26 -0.99 -20.10
C ALA A 229 -0.24 -0.62 -21.52
N GLN A 230 0.64 -0.68 -22.52
CA GLN A 230 0.24 -0.44 -23.93
C GLN A 230 -0.80 -1.47 -24.42
N ALA A 231 -0.64 -2.73 -24.08
CA ALA A 231 -1.60 -3.78 -24.44
C ALA A 231 -2.98 -3.52 -23.79
N VAL A 232 -3.00 -3.17 -22.50
CA VAL A 232 -4.24 -2.81 -21.79
C VAL A 232 -4.89 -1.57 -22.43
N ALA A 233 -4.12 -0.52 -22.72
CA ALA A 233 -4.64 0.70 -23.33
C ALA A 233 -5.24 0.43 -24.72
N ALA A 234 -4.60 -0.41 -25.53
CA ALA A 234 -5.11 -0.79 -26.85
C ALA A 234 -6.44 -1.58 -26.77
N ASP A 235 -6.63 -2.40 -25.74
CA ASP A 235 -7.87 -3.13 -25.53
C ASP A 235 -9.01 -2.22 -25.06
N LEU A 236 -8.70 -1.20 -24.25
CA LEU A 236 -9.69 -0.23 -23.78
C LEU A 236 -10.22 0.68 -24.90
N GLN A 237 -9.42 0.93 -25.93
CA GLN A 237 -9.84 1.74 -27.08
C GLN A 237 -10.79 1.02 -28.05
N LYS A 238 -10.91 -0.31 -27.94
CA LYS A 238 -11.85 -1.10 -28.77
C LYS A 238 -13.26 -1.13 -28.22
N LYS A 239 -13.45 -0.62 -27.00
CA LYS A 239 -14.74 -0.59 -26.28
C LYS A 239 -15.41 0.75 -26.41
#